data_e1c96f2a405650eb05b6ae1930a0528f
#
_entry.id   e1c96f2a405650eb05b6ae1930a0528f
#
_cell.length_a   1.000
_cell.length_b   1.000
_cell.length_c   1.000
_cell.angle_alpha   90.00
_cell.angle_beta   90.00
_cell.angle_gamma   90.00
#
_symmetry.space_group_name_H-M   'P 1'
#
loop_
_entity.id
_entity.type
_entity.pdbx_description
1 polymer ?
#
loop_
_entity_poly.entity_id
_entity_poly.type
_entity_poly.pdbx_seq_one_letter_code
_entity_poly.pdbx_strand_id
1 'polypeptide(L)' 'MSGEKRRDRLLQYLEEHDKPVSGTELAKEFGVSRQVIVQDIALLRT' A
#
# COMPACT_ATOMS: atom_id res chain seq x y z
N MET A 1 -5.27 6.03 11.15
CA MET A 1 -4.12 5.10 11.04
C MET A 1 -2.89 5.91 10.69
N SER A 2 -1.77 5.69 11.37
CA SER A 2 -0.54 6.39 11.07
C SER A 2 0.06 5.89 9.76
N GLY A 3 0.87 6.72 9.10
CA GLY A 3 1.51 6.32 7.85
C GLY A 3 2.42 5.11 8.02
N GLU A 4 3.08 5.01 9.17
CA GLU A 4 3.94 3.87 9.45
C GLU A 4 3.15 2.56 9.52
N LYS A 5 2.03 2.57 10.24
CA LYS A 5 1.18 1.39 10.33
C LYS A 5 0.57 1.03 8.98
N ARG A 6 0.20 2.05 8.20
CA ARG A 6 -0.34 1.81 6.87
C ARG A 6 0.70 1.14 5.98
N ARG A 7 1.95 1.61 6.03
CA ARG A 7 3.01 1.01 5.23
C ARG A 7 3.31 -0.42 5.65
N ASP A 8 3.27 -0.70 6.97
CA ASP A 8 3.45 -2.07 7.46
C ASP A 8 2.36 -3.00 6.92
N ARG A 9 1.12 -2.54 6.95
CA ARG A 9 0.01 -3.33 6.43
C ARG A 9 0.10 -3.49 4.91
N LEU A 10 0.54 -2.45 4.23
CA LEU A 10 0.70 -2.50 2.78
C LEU A 10 1.76 -3.54 2.40
N LEU A 11 2.87 -3.55 3.09
CA LEU A 11 3.92 -4.52 2.84
C LEU A 11 3.42 -5.95 3.09
N GLN A 12 2.70 -6.15 4.19
CA GLN A 12 2.14 -7.44 4.52
C GLN A 12 1.13 -7.91 3.47
N TYR A 13 0.29 -6.98 3.01
CA TYR A 13 -0.69 -7.28 1.97
C TYR A 13 -0.01 -7.73 0.68
N LEU A 14 1.05 -7.02 0.27
CA LEU A 14 1.79 -7.36 -0.93
C LEU A 14 2.49 -8.71 -0.81
N GLU A 15 2.98 -9.06 0.38
CA GLU A 15 3.61 -10.34 0.62
C GLU A 15 2.62 -11.51 0.57
N GLU A 16 1.38 -11.27 0.98
CA GLU A 16 0.35 -12.29 0.99
C GLU A 16 -0.27 -12.53 -0.39
N HIS A 17 -0.11 -11.59 -1.30
CA HIS A 17 -0.68 -11.68 -2.64
C HIS A 17 0.39 -11.94 -3.67
N ASP A 18 0.32 -13.08 -4.33
CA ASP A 18 1.28 -13.47 -5.36
C ASP A 18 1.10 -12.70 -6.65
N LYS A 19 -0.07 -12.11 -6.86
CA LYS A 19 -0.39 -11.40 -8.09
C LYS A 19 -0.19 -9.90 -7.93
N PRO A 20 0.22 -9.19 -8.98
CA PRO A 20 0.30 -7.75 -8.92
C PRO A 20 -1.06 -7.14 -8.54
N VAL A 21 -1.04 -6.20 -7.62
CA VAL A 21 -2.24 -5.50 -7.17
C VAL A 21 -2.15 -4.07 -7.63
N SER A 22 -3.24 -3.55 -8.20
CA SER A 22 -3.24 -2.17 -8.70
C SER A 22 -3.26 -1.17 -7.55
N GLY A 23 -2.68 0.01 -7.78
CA GLY A 23 -2.72 1.07 -6.80
C GLY A 23 -4.14 1.51 -6.46
N THR A 24 -5.05 1.42 -7.43
CA THR A 24 -6.46 1.74 -7.22
C THR A 24 -7.10 0.76 -6.23
N GLU A 25 -6.81 -0.52 -6.37
CA GLU A 25 -7.35 -1.52 -5.46
C GLU A 25 -6.79 -1.35 -4.05
N LEU A 26 -5.50 -1.08 -3.94
CA LEU A 26 -4.87 -0.84 -2.65
C LEU A 26 -5.45 0.41 -1.98
N ALA A 27 -5.69 1.46 -2.76
CA ALA A 27 -6.28 2.68 -2.22
C ALA A 27 -7.66 2.41 -1.63
N LYS A 28 -8.48 1.62 -2.30
CA LYS A 28 -9.80 1.24 -1.79
C LYS A 28 -9.69 0.40 -0.54
N GLU A 29 -8.78 -0.54 -0.53
CA GLU A 29 -8.60 -1.44 0.61
C GLU A 29 -8.19 -0.68 1.87
N PHE A 30 -7.31 0.29 1.73
CA PHE A 30 -6.81 1.07 2.88
C PHE A 30 -7.57 2.35 3.12
N GLY A 31 -8.55 2.68 2.28
CA GLY A 31 -9.36 3.88 2.48
C GLY A 31 -8.59 5.18 2.29
N VAL A 32 -7.64 5.19 1.37
CA VAL A 32 -6.82 6.37 1.07
C VAL A 32 -6.82 6.62 -0.43
N SER A 33 -6.22 7.75 -0.86
CA SER A 33 -6.13 8.06 -2.28
C SER A 33 -5.03 7.22 -2.93
N ARG A 34 -5.16 7.04 -4.24
CA ARG A 34 -4.15 6.30 -5.01
C ARG A 34 -2.77 6.94 -4.87
N GLN A 35 -2.73 8.27 -4.82
CA GLN A 35 -1.47 9.00 -4.69
C GLN A 35 -0.76 8.64 -3.39
N VAL A 36 -1.50 8.46 -2.30
CA VAL A 36 -0.94 8.05 -1.02
C VAL A 36 -0.30 6.67 -1.15
N ILE A 37 -0.96 5.75 -1.85
CA ILE A 37 -0.43 4.41 -2.07
C ILE A 37 0.86 4.47 -2.89
N VAL A 38 0.90 5.28 -3.93
CA VAL A 38 2.09 5.43 -4.77
C VAL A 38 3.27 5.93 -3.94
N GLN A 39 3.03 6.92 -3.08
CA GLN A 39 4.07 7.45 -2.19
C GLN A 39 4.55 6.40 -1.20
N ASP A 40 3.65 5.63 -0.62
CA ASP A 40 4.01 4.59 0.33
C ASP A 40 4.85 3.50 -0.33
N ILE A 41 4.50 3.10 -1.55
CA ILE A 41 5.26 2.11 -2.29
C ILE A 41 6.67 2.64 -2.57
N ALA A 42 6.79 3.91 -2.94
CA ALA A 42 8.09 4.52 -3.18
C ALA A 42 8.96 4.50 -1.92
N LEU A 43 8.36 4.77 -0.76
CA LEU A 43 9.07 4.72 0.51
C LEU A 43 9.53 3.31 0.86
N LEU A 44 8.70 2.31 0.56
CA LEU A 44 9.04 0.92 0.84
C LEU A 44 10.17 0.40 -0.06
N ARG A 45 10.38 1.04 -1.19
CA ARG A 45 11.42 0.62 -2.13
C ARG A 45 12.80 1.21 -1.84
N THR A 46 12.88 2.17 -0.95
CA THR A 46 14.17 2.78 -0.59
C THR A 46 14.91 1.99 0.53
#